data_0e2f828628d2d07fb3e72b6a4d69729a
#
_entry.id   0e2f828628d2d07fb3e72b6a4d69729a
#
_cell.length_a   1.000
_cell.length_b   1.000
_cell.length_c   1.000
_cell.angle_alpha   90.00
_cell.angle_beta   90.00
_cell.angle_gamma   90.00
#
_symmetry.space_group_name_H-M   'P 1'
#
loop_
_entity.id
_entity.type
_entity.pdbx_description
1 polymer ?
#
loop_
_entity_poly.entity_id
_entity_poly.type
_entity_poly.pdbx_seq_one_letter_code
_entity_poly.pdbx_strand_id
1 'polypeptide(L)'
;MSRANLDKDPDEVAAMFDGVAKRYDLLNDLLSLGRTKAWRKVTTATIAPKPGMKILDLAAGTGSSSAPLAAAGADVIPSDFSEGMMAAGRLRHPNLPFTKADALNLPFEAESFDVVTISFGLRNTTDVDKALGEALRVTKKGGRLVIAEFSSPTFRPFRTIYTNYLMRALPVIARRTSSNPDAYVYLAESIRAWPDQGALADRVTKAGWSQVAWENLTGGVVAVHRAIKA
;
A
#
# COMPACT_ATOMS: atom_id res chain seq x y z
N MET A 1 20.75 8.49 -10.22
CA MET A 1 19.82 8.38 -9.07
C MET A 1 20.20 7.13 -8.32
N SER A 2 20.43 7.20 -7.00
CA SER A 2 20.73 6.00 -6.20
C SER A 2 19.48 5.10 -6.19
N ARG A 3 19.69 3.80 -6.30
CA ARG A 3 18.65 2.79 -6.16
C ARG A 3 18.32 2.67 -4.68
N ALA A 4 17.04 2.79 -4.28
CA ALA A 4 16.63 2.41 -2.94
C ALA A 4 17.00 0.94 -2.69
N ASN A 5 17.51 0.65 -1.50
CA ASN A 5 17.91 -0.69 -1.07
C ASN A 5 16.86 -1.27 -0.09
N LEU A 6 17.10 -2.50 0.39
CA LEU A 6 16.19 -3.14 1.35
C LEU A 6 16.28 -2.59 2.78
N ASP A 7 17.20 -1.64 3.05
CA ASP A 7 17.23 -0.87 4.32
C ASP A 7 16.09 0.15 4.37
N LYS A 8 15.49 0.43 3.19
CA LYS A 8 14.27 1.24 3.03
C LYS A 8 14.40 2.63 3.62
N ASP A 9 15.55 3.27 3.40
CA ASP A 9 15.73 4.68 3.78
C ASP A 9 14.57 5.51 3.20
N PRO A 10 13.81 6.26 4.03
CA PRO A 10 12.60 6.94 3.59
C PRO A 10 12.85 7.95 2.47
N ASP A 11 13.99 8.66 2.50
CA ASP A 11 14.32 9.68 1.50
C ASP A 11 14.71 9.03 0.18
N GLU A 12 15.44 7.90 0.19
CA GLU A 12 15.77 7.14 -1.02
C GLU A 12 14.51 6.54 -1.65
N VAL A 13 13.61 5.97 -0.83
CA VAL A 13 12.34 5.41 -1.28
C VAL A 13 11.45 6.51 -1.87
N ALA A 14 11.32 7.67 -1.21
CA ALA A 14 10.56 8.80 -1.72
C ALA A 14 11.12 9.31 -3.04
N ALA A 15 12.44 9.54 -3.13
CA ALA A 15 13.08 10.00 -4.37
C ALA A 15 12.91 9.02 -5.54
N MET A 16 12.92 7.71 -5.25
CA MET A 16 12.64 6.69 -6.25
C MET A 16 11.19 6.79 -6.78
N PHE A 17 10.21 6.94 -5.89
CA PHE A 17 8.79 7.09 -6.26
C PHE A 17 8.52 8.43 -6.97
N ASP A 18 9.15 9.52 -6.54
CA ASP A 18 9.06 10.83 -7.21
C ASP A 18 9.46 10.73 -8.69
N GLY A 19 10.50 9.94 -8.99
CA GLY A 19 10.98 9.72 -10.35
C GLY A 19 10.00 8.99 -11.28
N VAL A 20 9.03 8.27 -10.74
CA VAL A 20 8.04 7.49 -11.52
C VAL A 20 6.60 8.01 -11.38
N ALA A 21 6.35 9.03 -10.54
CA ALA A 21 5.02 9.47 -10.13
C ALA A 21 4.06 9.75 -11.30
N LYS A 22 4.53 10.37 -12.38
CA LYS A 22 3.69 10.72 -13.55
C LYS A 22 3.11 9.53 -14.29
N ARG A 23 3.79 8.38 -14.30
CA ARG A 23 3.41 7.14 -15.01
C ARG A 23 3.16 5.97 -14.08
N TYR A 24 3.22 6.19 -12.78
CA TYR A 24 3.16 5.14 -11.76
C TYR A 24 1.95 4.22 -11.94
N ASP A 25 0.75 4.80 -12.01
CA ASP A 25 -0.48 4.01 -12.12
C ASP A 25 -0.56 3.23 -13.45
N LEU A 26 -0.15 3.84 -14.56
CA LEU A 26 -0.15 3.19 -15.88
C LEU A 26 0.82 2.00 -15.92
N LEU A 27 2.01 2.17 -15.36
CA LEU A 27 3.01 1.11 -15.34
C LEU A 27 2.61 -0.03 -14.41
N ASN A 28 2.05 0.28 -13.24
CA ASN A 28 1.52 -0.75 -12.34
C ASN A 28 0.35 -1.51 -12.96
N ASP A 29 -0.56 -0.84 -13.66
CA ASP A 29 -1.65 -1.48 -14.39
C ASP A 29 -1.11 -2.44 -15.47
N LEU A 30 -0.11 -2.00 -16.25
CA LEU A 30 0.51 -2.83 -17.27
C LEU A 30 1.23 -4.05 -16.67
N LEU A 31 2.03 -3.84 -15.63
CA LEU A 31 2.84 -4.89 -15.00
C LEU A 31 2.02 -5.90 -14.19
N SER A 32 0.87 -5.46 -13.67
CA SER A 32 -0.11 -6.34 -13.02
C SER A 32 -1.08 -7.01 -14.01
N LEU A 33 -0.86 -6.83 -15.32
CA LEU A 33 -1.79 -7.28 -16.37
C LEU A 33 -3.23 -6.75 -16.14
N GLY A 34 -3.36 -5.48 -15.72
CA GLY A 34 -4.64 -4.82 -15.45
C GLY A 34 -5.34 -5.25 -14.16
N ARG A 35 -4.68 -6.04 -13.30
CA ARG A 35 -5.29 -6.55 -12.06
C ARG A 35 -5.42 -5.51 -10.95
N THR A 36 -4.66 -4.41 -10.99
CA THR A 36 -4.70 -3.34 -9.97
C THR A 36 -6.10 -2.78 -9.75
N LYS A 37 -6.89 -2.61 -10.81
CA LYS A 37 -8.29 -2.15 -10.71
C LYS A 37 -9.17 -3.13 -9.95
N ALA A 38 -9.03 -4.44 -10.24
CA ALA A 38 -9.78 -5.48 -9.54
C ALA A 38 -9.39 -5.57 -8.06
N TRP A 39 -8.10 -5.50 -7.75
CA TRP A 39 -7.60 -5.49 -6.37
C TRP A 39 -8.13 -4.28 -5.60
N ARG A 40 -8.06 -3.09 -6.20
CA ARG A 40 -8.61 -1.86 -5.61
C ARG A 40 -10.10 -1.97 -5.33
N LYS A 41 -10.87 -2.56 -6.25
CA LYS A 41 -12.32 -2.80 -6.06
C LYS A 41 -12.59 -3.66 -4.83
N VAL A 42 -11.85 -4.76 -4.64
CA VAL A 42 -11.98 -5.64 -3.46
C VAL A 42 -11.55 -4.90 -2.21
N THR A 43 -10.42 -4.18 -2.23
CA THR A 43 -9.96 -3.38 -1.08
C THR A 43 -11.00 -2.34 -0.67
N THR A 44 -11.56 -1.59 -1.63
CA THR A 44 -12.65 -0.62 -1.37
C THR A 44 -13.88 -1.29 -0.76
N ALA A 45 -14.27 -2.46 -1.27
CA ALA A 45 -15.39 -3.23 -0.72
C ALA A 45 -15.11 -3.71 0.72
N THR A 46 -13.88 -4.11 1.02
CA THR A 46 -13.44 -4.51 2.38
C THR A 46 -13.44 -3.31 3.34
N ILE A 47 -13.04 -2.13 2.89
CA ILE A 47 -13.13 -0.88 3.65
C ILE A 47 -14.60 -0.54 3.90
N ALA A 48 -15.51 -0.82 2.96
CA ALA A 48 -16.93 -0.50 3.03
C ALA A 48 -17.17 0.96 3.45
N PRO A 49 -16.68 1.95 2.66
CA PRO A 49 -16.80 3.36 2.99
C PRO A 49 -18.27 3.78 3.08
N LYS A 50 -18.55 4.72 4.00
CA LYS A 50 -19.88 5.29 4.19
C LYS A 50 -19.78 6.83 4.27
N PRO A 51 -20.85 7.55 3.92
CA PRO A 51 -20.87 9.01 4.06
C PRO A 51 -20.49 9.46 5.48
N GLY A 52 -19.58 10.45 5.58
CA GLY A 52 -19.07 11.00 6.83
C GLY A 52 -18.08 10.10 7.60
N MET A 53 -17.73 8.92 7.09
CA MET A 53 -16.70 8.06 7.69
C MET A 53 -15.32 8.69 7.50
N LYS A 54 -14.57 8.88 8.57
CA LYS A 54 -13.21 9.43 8.53
C LYS A 54 -12.21 8.32 8.21
N ILE A 55 -11.55 8.42 7.08
CA ILE A 55 -10.60 7.41 6.58
C ILE A 55 -9.23 8.04 6.38
N LEU A 56 -8.20 7.44 7.00
CA LEU A 56 -6.80 7.74 6.71
C LEU A 56 -6.28 6.71 5.70
N ASP A 57 -5.85 7.18 4.54
CA ASP A 57 -5.21 6.34 3.51
C ASP A 57 -3.70 6.61 3.55
N LEU A 58 -2.93 5.69 4.14
CA LEU A 58 -1.48 5.78 4.30
C LEU A 58 -0.76 5.24 3.07
N ALA A 59 0.35 5.89 2.71
CA ALA A 59 1.08 5.63 1.49
C ALA A 59 0.16 5.69 0.26
N ALA A 60 -0.69 6.72 0.23
CA ALA A 60 -1.73 6.91 -0.77
C ALA A 60 -1.18 7.23 -2.17
N GLY A 61 0.07 7.64 -2.26
CA GLY A 61 0.72 7.97 -3.50
C GLY A 61 -0.03 9.05 -4.29
N THR A 62 -0.49 8.69 -5.48
CA THR A 62 -1.28 9.58 -6.35
C THR A 62 -2.76 9.68 -5.97
N GLY A 63 -3.20 9.06 -4.87
CA GLY A 63 -4.59 9.07 -4.41
C GLY A 63 -5.54 8.14 -5.16
N SER A 64 -5.00 7.23 -5.96
CA SER A 64 -5.80 6.28 -6.74
C SER A 64 -6.62 5.31 -5.88
N SER A 65 -6.19 5.03 -4.63
CA SER A 65 -6.93 4.28 -3.60
C SER A 65 -7.94 5.16 -2.88
N SER A 66 -7.60 6.43 -2.65
CA SER A 66 -8.43 7.39 -1.91
C SER A 66 -9.67 7.85 -2.69
N ALA A 67 -9.51 8.05 -4.01
CA ALA A 67 -10.58 8.61 -4.85
C ALA A 67 -11.90 7.81 -4.79
N PRO A 68 -11.93 6.46 -4.91
CA PRO A 68 -13.17 5.69 -4.79
C PRO A 68 -13.78 5.73 -3.39
N LEU A 69 -12.98 5.94 -2.33
CA LEU A 69 -13.46 6.08 -0.96
C LEU A 69 -14.18 7.42 -0.78
N ALA A 70 -13.58 8.50 -1.28
CA ALA A 70 -14.19 9.82 -1.28
C ALA A 70 -15.45 9.89 -2.16
N ALA A 71 -15.45 9.21 -3.31
CA ALA A 71 -16.62 9.11 -4.18
C ALA A 71 -17.82 8.41 -3.50
N ALA A 72 -17.56 7.56 -2.50
CA ALA A 72 -18.59 6.95 -1.66
C ALA A 72 -19.08 7.87 -0.51
N GLY A 73 -18.59 9.11 -0.43
CA GLY A 73 -18.98 10.10 0.56
C GLY A 73 -18.17 10.06 1.86
N ALA A 74 -17.10 9.30 1.94
CA ALA A 74 -16.23 9.31 3.10
C ALA A 74 -15.33 10.55 3.14
N ASP A 75 -14.96 10.98 4.35
CA ASP A 75 -13.98 12.03 4.61
C ASP A 75 -12.58 11.39 4.59
N VAL A 76 -11.91 11.43 3.44
CA VAL A 76 -10.65 10.75 3.22
C VAL A 76 -9.49 11.71 3.32
N ILE A 77 -8.48 11.35 4.11
CA ILE A 77 -7.17 12.03 4.16
C ILE A 77 -6.13 11.11 3.50
N PRO A 78 -5.75 11.36 2.22
CA PRO A 78 -4.60 10.71 1.61
C PRO A 78 -3.32 11.23 2.26
N SER A 79 -2.47 10.33 2.74
CA SER A 79 -1.19 10.68 3.36
C SER A 79 -0.05 9.88 2.73
N ASP A 80 1.04 10.57 2.42
CA ASP A 80 2.24 9.94 1.86
C ASP A 80 3.49 10.66 2.36
N PHE A 81 4.63 9.99 2.29
CA PHE A 81 5.93 10.57 2.58
C PHE A 81 6.53 11.28 1.34
N SER A 82 6.21 10.79 0.12
CA SER A 82 6.69 11.31 -1.15
C SER A 82 5.89 12.55 -1.59
N GLU A 83 6.55 13.70 -1.61
CA GLU A 83 5.92 14.96 -2.07
C GLU A 83 5.61 14.92 -3.57
N GLY A 84 6.47 14.30 -4.39
CA GLY A 84 6.23 14.18 -5.83
C GLY A 84 5.00 13.34 -6.16
N MET A 85 4.76 12.25 -5.40
CA MET A 85 3.54 11.44 -5.53
C MET A 85 2.30 12.24 -5.15
N MET A 86 2.34 12.96 -4.03
CA MET A 86 1.23 13.80 -3.60
C MET A 86 0.98 14.96 -4.56
N ALA A 87 2.01 15.60 -5.09
CA ALA A 87 1.87 16.67 -6.10
C ALA A 87 1.14 16.16 -7.35
N ALA A 88 1.50 14.96 -7.85
CA ALA A 88 0.78 14.31 -8.93
C ALA A 88 -0.67 13.97 -8.54
N GLY A 89 -0.89 13.58 -7.28
CA GLY A 89 -2.20 13.29 -6.71
C GLY A 89 -3.11 14.53 -6.65
N ARG A 90 -2.60 15.66 -6.16
CA ARG A 90 -3.35 16.94 -6.08
C ARG A 90 -3.80 17.42 -7.46
N LEU A 91 -2.98 17.19 -8.50
CA LEU A 91 -3.36 17.52 -9.87
C LEU A 91 -4.52 16.66 -10.39
N ARG A 92 -4.57 15.37 -10.01
CA ARG A 92 -5.62 14.43 -10.45
C ARG A 92 -6.89 14.52 -9.60
N HIS A 93 -6.73 14.80 -8.32
CA HIS A 93 -7.78 14.80 -7.31
C HIS A 93 -7.70 16.07 -6.46
N PRO A 94 -7.99 17.27 -7.03
CA PRO A 94 -7.79 18.56 -6.36
C PRO A 94 -8.66 18.74 -5.10
N ASN A 95 -9.71 17.96 -4.96
CA ASN A 95 -10.62 18.03 -3.80
C ASN A 95 -10.18 17.13 -2.64
N LEU A 96 -9.10 16.32 -2.80
CA LEU A 96 -8.59 15.49 -1.72
C LEU A 96 -7.53 16.23 -0.89
N PRO A 97 -7.63 16.24 0.45
CA PRO A 97 -6.71 16.95 1.34
C PRO A 97 -5.42 16.15 1.58
N PHE A 98 -4.54 16.06 0.58
CA PHE A 98 -3.27 15.37 0.70
C PHE A 98 -2.39 15.96 1.82
N THR A 99 -1.98 15.11 2.76
CA THR A 99 -1.18 15.46 3.93
C THR A 99 0.14 14.69 3.91
N LYS A 100 1.27 15.39 4.03
CA LYS A 100 2.57 14.73 4.21
C LYS A 100 2.62 14.10 5.59
N ALA A 101 2.89 12.79 5.65
CA ALA A 101 3.00 12.06 6.90
C ALA A 101 4.00 10.91 6.79
N ASP A 102 4.76 10.70 7.86
CA ASP A 102 5.54 9.49 8.08
C ASP A 102 4.64 8.46 8.79
N ALA A 103 4.51 7.27 8.21
CA ALA A 103 3.72 6.18 8.80
C ALA A 103 4.25 5.73 10.17
N LEU A 104 5.52 6.05 10.49
CA LEU A 104 6.16 5.74 11.77
C LEU A 104 5.92 6.81 12.85
N ASN A 105 5.38 7.97 12.47
CA ASN A 105 5.08 9.07 13.39
C ASN A 105 3.98 9.97 12.78
N LEU A 106 2.74 9.51 12.90
CA LEU A 106 1.59 10.16 12.28
C LEU A 106 1.24 11.49 12.98
N PRO A 107 1.09 12.60 12.23
CA PRO A 107 0.77 13.91 12.78
C PRO A 107 -0.74 14.07 13.10
N PHE A 108 -1.36 13.00 13.58
CA PHE A 108 -2.77 12.96 13.91
C PHE A 108 -2.96 12.55 15.38
N GLU A 109 -4.00 13.06 16.02
CA GLU A 109 -4.37 12.68 17.37
C GLU A 109 -4.81 11.22 17.45
N ALA A 110 -4.71 10.63 18.62
CA ALA A 110 -5.25 9.29 18.87
C ALA A 110 -6.77 9.27 18.60
N GLU A 111 -7.25 8.12 18.15
CA GLU A 111 -8.69 7.87 17.94
C GLU A 111 -9.39 8.87 17.00
N SER A 112 -8.69 9.32 15.96
CA SER A 112 -9.20 10.29 14.99
C SER A 112 -9.98 9.67 13.84
N PHE A 113 -9.67 8.41 13.45
CA PHE A 113 -10.17 7.77 12.24
C PHE A 113 -11.03 6.56 12.51
N ASP A 114 -12.07 6.38 11.72
CA ASP A 114 -12.92 5.17 11.74
C ASP A 114 -12.24 4.01 11.00
N VAL A 115 -11.43 4.31 9.99
CA VAL A 115 -10.65 3.34 9.23
C VAL A 115 -9.27 3.92 8.91
N VAL A 116 -8.23 3.09 9.07
CA VAL A 116 -6.91 3.31 8.48
C VAL A 116 -6.71 2.26 7.39
N THR A 117 -6.28 2.69 6.20
CA THR A 117 -5.95 1.77 5.11
C THR A 117 -4.56 2.03 4.58
N ILE A 118 -3.89 0.97 4.12
CA ILE A 118 -2.57 1.02 3.49
C ILE A 118 -2.61 0.12 2.27
N SER A 119 -2.37 0.68 1.08
CA SER A 119 -2.39 -0.09 -0.17
C SER A 119 -1.03 -0.07 -0.85
N PHE A 120 -0.33 -1.22 -0.87
CA PHE A 120 0.98 -1.44 -1.53
C PHE A 120 2.12 -0.54 -1.02
N GLY A 121 1.99 -0.03 0.21
CA GLY A 121 2.95 0.87 0.83
C GLY A 121 3.66 0.31 2.07
N LEU A 122 3.00 -0.60 2.80
CA LEU A 122 3.50 -1.07 4.10
C LEU A 122 4.86 -1.78 4.00
N ARG A 123 5.12 -2.53 2.92
CA ARG A 123 6.41 -3.20 2.69
C ARG A 123 7.59 -2.23 2.52
N ASN A 124 7.31 -0.95 2.23
CA ASN A 124 8.33 0.08 2.02
C ASN A 124 8.69 0.84 3.32
N THR A 125 8.00 0.59 4.42
CA THR A 125 8.33 1.19 5.71
C THR A 125 9.56 0.52 6.34
N THR A 126 10.40 1.30 7.00
CA THR A 126 11.59 0.78 7.72
C THR A 126 11.19 -0.07 8.91
N ASP A 127 10.12 0.28 9.59
CA ASP A 127 9.59 -0.41 10.77
C ASP A 127 8.08 -0.64 10.63
N VAL A 128 7.74 -1.85 10.18
CA VAL A 128 6.34 -2.27 9.97
C VAL A 128 5.57 -2.32 11.29
N ASP A 129 6.21 -2.76 12.39
CA ASP A 129 5.53 -2.94 13.67
C ASP A 129 5.19 -1.57 14.28
N LYS A 130 6.10 -0.60 14.14
CA LYS A 130 5.86 0.78 14.54
C LYS A 130 4.75 1.43 13.71
N ALA A 131 4.76 1.23 12.38
CA ALA A 131 3.69 1.72 11.50
C ALA A 131 2.31 1.14 11.87
N LEU A 132 2.24 -0.16 12.19
CA LEU A 132 1.02 -0.81 12.66
C LEU A 132 0.55 -0.28 14.02
N GLY A 133 1.49 0.06 14.92
CA GLY A 133 1.21 0.69 16.22
C GLY A 133 0.66 2.12 16.07
N GLU A 134 1.25 2.93 15.19
CA GLU A 134 0.75 4.28 14.89
C GLU A 134 -0.64 4.24 14.23
N ALA A 135 -0.84 3.31 13.26
CA ALA A 135 -2.16 3.07 12.70
C ALA A 135 -3.19 2.70 13.79
N LEU A 136 -2.80 1.84 14.76
CA LEU A 136 -3.66 1.49 15.89
C LEU A 136 -3.95 2.71 16.76
N ARG A 137 -2.95 3.53 17.07
CA ARG A 137 -3.09 4.72 17.91
C ARG A 137 -4.13 5.68 17.36
N VAL A 138 -4.03 6.00 16.05
CA VAL A 138 -4.92 6.99 15.41
C VAL A 138 -6.30 6.43 15.05
N THR A 139 -6.49 5.12 15.08
CA THR A 139 -7.79 4.49 14.83
C THR A 139 -8.66 4.56 16.10
N LYS A 140 -9.93 4.86 15.96
CA LYS A 140 -10.92 4.84 17.06
C LYS A 140 -11.16 3.43 17.56
N LYS A 141 -11.63 3.27 18.81
CA LYS A 141 -12.13 1.98 19.31
C LYS A 141 -13.27 1.49 18.42
N GLY A 142 -13.26 0.19 18.09
CA GLY A 142 -14.16 -0.41 17.11
C GLY A 142 -13.86 -0.05 15.65
N GLY A 143 -12.88 0.83 15.42
CA GLY A 143 -12.40 1.18 14.08
C GLY A 143 -11.58 0.06 13.43
N ARG A 144 -11.26 0.21 12.16
CA ARG A 144 -10.71 -0.87 11.33
C ARG A 144 -9.37 -0.50 10.69
N LEU A 145 -8.53 -1.52 10.52
CA LEU A 145 -7.37 -1.49 9.64
C LEU A 145 -7.67 -2.34 8.40
N VAL A 146 -7.33 -1.84 7.22
CA VAL A 146 -7.36 -2.60 5.96
C VAL A 146 -6.03 -2.45 5.25
N ILE A 147 -5.34 -3.56 5.00
CA ILE A 147 -4.04 -3.59 4.32
C ILE A 147 -4.20 -4.39 3.04
N ALA A 148 -3.97 -3.77 1.89
CA ALA A 148 -3.79 -4.47 0.62
C ALA A 148 -2.30 -4.50 0.28
N GLU A 149 -1.70 -5.68 0.22
CA GLU A 149 -0.26 -5.79 -0.05
C GLU A 149 0.06 -7.05 -0.85
N PHE A 150 1.19 -7.01 -1.55
CA PHE A 150 1.74 -8.21 -2.18
C PHE A 150 1.97 -9.31 -1.14
N SER A 151 1.89 -10.54 -1.59
CA SER A 151 2.08 -11.70 -0.73
C SER A 151 2.60 -12.91 -1.52
N SER A 152 2.61 -14.07 -0.91
CA SER A 152 3.09 -15.30 -1.53
C SER A 152 1.95 -16.12 -2.09
N PRO A 153 1.96 -16.49 -3.38
CA PRO A 153 0.97 -17.41 -3.94
C PRO A 153 0.86 -18.69 -3.15
N THR A 154 -0.37 -19.13 -2.88
CA THR A 154 -0.65 -20.30 -2.02
C THR A 154 -0.39 -21.63 -2.71
N PHE A 155 -0.58 -21.69 -4.06
CA PHE A 155 -0.30 -22.88 -4.85
C PHE A 155 1.16 -22.93 -5.27
N ARG A 156 1.92 -23.93 -4.80
CA ARG A 156 3.38 -24.05 -4.98
C ARG A 156 3.87 -23.90 -6.43
N PRO A 157 3.30 -24.61 -7.44
CA PRO A 157 3.75 -24.44 -8.83
C PRO A 157 3.57 -23.02 -9.35
N PHE A 158 2.43 -22.38 -9.03
CA PHE A 158 2.19 -20.99 -9.40
C PHE A 158 3.15 -20.03 -8.69
N ARG A 159 3.48 -20.28 -7.43
CA ARG A 159 4.49 -19.51 -6.68
C ARG A 159 5.84 -19.51 -7.39
N THR A 160 6.29 -20.68 -7.87
CA THR A 160 7.55 -20.80 -8.61
C THR A 160 7.53 -19.98 -9.90
N ILE A 161 6.46 -20.09 -10.68
CA ILE A 161 6.27 -19.30 -11.92
C ILE A 161 6.25 -17.81 -11.62
N TYR A 162 5.51 -17.38 -10.63
CA TYR A 162 5.39 -15.98 -10.23
C TYR A 162 6.72 -15.41 -9.73
N THR A 163 7.44 -16.14 -8.89
CA THR A 163 8.78 -15.72 -8.40
C THR A 163 9.77 -15.58 -9.57
N ASN A 164 9.77 -16.53 -10.52
CA ASN A 164 10.60 -16.43 -11.71
C ASN A 164 10.23 -15.24 -12.59
N TYR A 165 8.93 -14.95 -12.73
CA TYR A 165 8.44 -13.75 -13.41
C TYR A 165 8.98 -12.48 -12.74
N LEU A 166 8.81 -12.33 -11.43
CA LEU A 166 9.26 -11.16 -10.67
C LEU A 166 10.77 -10.96 -10.78
N MET A 167 11.56 -12.02 -10.62
CA MET A 167 13.01 -11.90 -10.51
C MET A 167 13.73 -11.85 -11.87
N ARG A 168 13.15 -12.39 -12.93
CA ARG A 168 13.78 -12.50 -14.23
C ARG A 168 13.09 -11.70 -15.33
N ALA A 169 11.77 -11.82 -15.47
CA ALA A 169 11.04 -11.19 -16.57
C ALA A 169 10.75 -9.72 -16.31
N LEU A 170 10.27 -9.38 -15.10
CA LEU A 170 9.89 -8.03 -14.73
C LEU A 170 11.04 -7.00 -14.90
N PRO A 171 12.28 -7.24 -14.42
CA PRO A 171 13.39 -6.32 -14.63
C PRO A 171 13.74 -6.12 -16.12
N VAL A 172 13.63 -7.17 -16.94
CA VAL A 172 13.89 -7.07 -18.39
C VAL A 172 12.84 -6.23 -19.09
N ILE A 173 11.56 -6.44 -18.76
CA ILE A 173 10.44 -5.65 -19.28
C ILE A 173 10.61 -4.19 -18.86
N ALA A 174 10.89 -3.95 -17.58
CA ALA A 174 11.05 -2.62 -17.03
C ALA A 174 12.19 -1.82 -17.70
N ARG A 175 13.30 -2.46 -18.01
CA ARG A 175 14.42 -1.84 -18.74
C ARG A 175 14.02 -1.31 -20.12
N ARG A 176 13.01 -1.90 -20.77
CA ARG A 176 12.53 -1.51 -22.09
C ARG A 176 11.37 -0.50 -22.07
N THR A 177 10.62 -0.45 -20.97
CA THR A 177 9.35 0.28 -20.89
C THR A 177 9.31 1.39 -19.86
N SER A 178 10.21 1.36 -18.85
CA SER A 178 10.23 2.32 -17.75
C SER A 178 11.33 3.37 -17.88
N SER A 179 11.03 4.58 -17.45
CA SER A 179 12.02 5.65 -17.26
C SER A 179 12.96 5.40 -16.07
N ASN A 180 12.57 4.52 -15.14
CA ASN A 180 13.38 4.12 -13.98
C ASN A 180 13.28 2.59 -13.76
N PRO A 181 14.07 1.78 -14.47
CA PRO A 181 14.07 0.33 -14.34
C PRO A 181 14.43 -0.16 -12.94
N ASP A 182 15.27 0.58 -12.21
CA ASP A 182 15.75 0.20 -10.87
C ASP A 182 14.62 0.17 -9.85
N ALA A 183 13.58 0.99 -10.01
CA ALA A 183 12.37 0.94 -9.18
C ALA A 183 11.65 -0.42 -9.26
N TYR A 184 11.71 -1.10 -10.41
CA TYR A 184 11.08 -2.42 -10.60
C TYR A 184 11.95 -3.56 -10.11
N VAL A 185 13.27 -3.40 -10.11
CA VAL A 185 14.18 -4.34 -9.43
C VAL A 185 13.91 -4.27 -7.92
N TYR A 186 13.85 -3.06 -7.35
CA TYR A 186 13.46 -2.85 -5.95
C TYR A 186 12.08 -3.45 -5.64
N LEU A 187 11.08 -3.23 -6.52
CA LEU A 187 9.76 -3.83 -6.37
C LEU A 187 9.84 -5.37 -6.27
N ALA A 188 10.56 -6.03 -7.18
CA ALA A 188 10.71 -7.47 -7.17
C ALA A 188 11.39 -7.99 -5.88
N GLU A 189 12.46 -7.32 -5.46
CA GLU A 189 13.20 -7.66 -4.25
C GLU A 189 12.39 -7.42 -2.98
N SER A 190 11.69 -6.28 -2.89
CA SER A 190 10.83 -5.94 -1.74
C SER A 190 9.66 -6.91 -1.61
N ILE A 191 9.03 -7.35 -2.72
CA ILE A 191 7.98 -8.38 -2.71
C ILE A 191 8.55 -9.73 -2.25
N ARG A 192 9.75 -10.11 -2.73
CA ARG A 192 10.38 -11.37 -2.35
C ARG A 192 10.75 -11.43 -0.86
N ALA A 193 11.17 -10.30 -0.30
CA ALA A 193 11.55 -10.18 1.12
C ALA A 193 10.33 -10.01 2.05
N TRP A 194 9.15 -9.75 1.49
CA TRP A 194 7.93 -9.50 2.25
C TRP A 194 7.33 -10.79 2.82
N PRO A 195 6.79 -10.78 4.05
CA PRO A 195 6.15 -11.93 4.66
C PRO A 195 4.92 -12.43 3.88
N ASP A 196 4.58 -13.69 4.08
CA ASP A 196 3.33 -14.24 3.58
C ASP A 196 2.13 -13.74 4.40
N GLN A 197 0.93 -14.15 4.00
CA GLN A 197 -0.33 -13.70 4.61
C GLN A 197 -0.41 -13.98 6.11
N GLY A 198 -0.02 -15.19 6.53
CA GLY A 198 -0.07 -15.60 7.93
C GLY A 198 0.92 -14.81 8.79
N ALA A 199 2.15 -14.68 8.31
CA ALA A 199 3.19 -13.94 9.01
C ALA A 199 2.85 -12.44 9.14
N LEU A 200 2.18 -11.83 8.14
CA LEU A 200 1.67 -10.47 8.26
C LEU A 200 0.51 -10.39 9.27
N ALA A 201 -0.42 -11.35 9.25
CA ALA A 201 -1.52 -11.40 10.21
C ALA A 201 -1.03 -11.52 11.65
N ASP A 202 0.03 -12.31 11.89
CA ASP A 202 0.68 -12.43 13.20
C ASP A 202 1.28 -11.09 13.67
N ARG A 203 1.93 -10.34 12.77
CA ARG A 203 2.47 -9.00 13.08
C ARG A 203 1.35 -8.01 13.42
N VAL A 204 0.26 -8.01 12.64
CA VAL A 204 -0.92 -7.17 12.91
C VAL A 204 -1.51 -7.50 14.29
N THR A 205 -1.63 -8.78 14.61
CA THR A 205 -2.13 -9.22 15.93
C THR A 205 -1.19 -8.77 17.06
N LYS A 206 0.13 -8.94 16.89
CA LYS A 206 1.14 -8.51 17.88
C LYS A 206 1.14 -7.00 18.11
N ALA A 207 0.80 -6.21 17.09
CA ALA A 207 0.66 -4.76 17.18
C ALA A 207 -0.60 -4.32 17.97
N GLY A 208 -1.44 -5.24 18.44
CA GLY A 208 -2.61 -4.97 19.29
C GLY A 208 -3.95 -4.98 18.54
N TRP A 209 -3.94 -5.32 17.25
CA TRP A 209 -5.17 -5.45 16.48
C TRP A 209 -5.86 -6.80 16.77
N SER A 210 -7.18 -6.81 16.73
CA SER A 210 -8.03 -7.97 16.97
C SER A 210 -8.77 -8.41 15.70
N GLN A 211 -9.34 -9.61 15.70
CA GLN A 211 -10.15 -10.16 14.60
C GLN A 211 -9.46 -10.10 13.24
N VAL A 212 -8.16 -10.37 13.23
CA VAL A 212 -7.35 -10.34 12.00
C VAL A 212 -7.79 -11.45 11.06
N ALA A 213 -8.14 -11.08 9.84
CA ALA A 213 -8.50 -12.01 8.77
C ALA A 213 -8.01 -11.47 7.43
N TRP A 214 -7.86 -12.33 6.43
CA TRP A 214 -7.44 -11.90 5.09
C TRP A 214 -8.15 -12.67 3.98
N GLU A 215 -8.16 -12.05 2.81
CA GLU A 215 -8.61 -12.64 1.56
C GLU A 215 -7.47 -12.63 0.54
N ASN A 216 -7.28 -13.77 -0.15
CA ASN A 216 -6.27 -13.90 -1.19
C ASN A 216 -6.83 -13.47 -2.55
N LEU A 217 -6.12 -12.59 -3.23
CA LEU A 217 -6.42 -12.15 -4.58
C LEU A 217 -5.41 -12.74 -5.56
N THR A 218 -5.87 -13.08 -6.76
CA THR A 218 -5.01 -13.62 -7.83
C THR A 218 -4.14 -14.81 -7.33
N GLY A 219 -4.76 -15.78 -6.64
CA GLY A 219 -4.06 -16.95 -6.13
C GLY A 219 -3.06 -16.68 -5.01
N GLY A 220 -3.18 -15.53 -4.31
CA GLY A 220 -2.32 -15.12 -3.22
C GLY A 220 -1.16 -14.19 -3.63
N VAL A 221 -1.14 -13.70 -4.89
CA VAL A 221 -0.19 -12.64 -5.31
C VAL A 221 -0.38 -11.38 -4.50
N VAL A 222 -1.61 -11.06 -4.16
CA VAL A 222 -2.02 -9.98 -3.26
C VAL A 222 -2.91 -10.58 -2.17
N ALA A 223 -2.81 -10.04 -0.98
CA ALA A 223 -3.75 -10.32 0.10
C ALA A 223 -4.32 -9.01 0.65
N VAL A 224 -5.61 -9.01 0.97
CA VAL A 224 -6.28 -7.93 1.68
C VAL A 224 -6.54 -8.39 3.10
N HIS A 225 -5.80 -7.81 4.05
CA HIS A 225 -5.99 -8.05 5.49
C HIS A 225 -6.96 -7.03 6.06
N ARG A 226 -7.76 -7.47 7.02
CA ARG A 226 -8.63 -6.61 7.83
C ARG A 226 -8.44 -6.92 9.30
N ALA A 227 -8.54 -5.91 10.15
CA ALA A 227 -8.48 -6.06 11.59
C ALA A 227 -9.31 -4.98 12.29
N ILE A 228 -9.60 -5.15 13.57
CA ILE A 228 -10.41 -4.24 14.39
C ILE A 228 -9.59 -3.82 15.60
N LYS A 229 -9.65 -2.52 15.96
CA LYS A 229 -9.17 -2.03 17.24
C LYS A 229 -10.21 -2.36 18.31
N ALA A 230 -9.81 -3.09 19.37
CA ALA A 230 -10.67 -3.45 20.48
C ALA A 230 -11.06 -2.23 21.35
#